data_dacdaa373eeecc99e847b8309d7e8f57
#
_entry.id   dacdaa373eeecc99e847b8309d7e8f57
#
_cell.length_a   1.000
_cell.length_b   1.000
_cell.length_c   1.000
_cell.angle_alpha   90.00
_cell.angle_beta   90.00
_cell.angle_gamma   90.00
#
_symmetry.space_group_name_H-M   'P 1'
#
loop_
_entity.id
_entity.type
_entity.pdbx_description
1 polymer ?
#
loop_
_entity_poly.entity_id
_entity_poly.type
_entity_poly.pdbx_seq_one_letter_code
_entity_poly.pdbx_strand_id
1 'polypeptide(L)'
;MREPVGKPQYIAGALLLVFLFQCSWLITRNLRAGEIDLREWYRIDTGLRRWHAAPQTIASADPHSMLGPGPPPRIRDNDGFDPDHSALWYLISSAPLLVWPGQFQSESLLYWGWMARAPFLMFGVLLGASLWYVARRLYGNNGGYIALTLYCFAPGMIRAASVWFAEPETGAAWGAFGAIFTSIAVAHTLYAPREVVLWNWRRITLLGVSLALAVGSQFSLIVMVPLSLGFMLYLAPTRRGAAVVIWIAACVLALAILFAAYFFNPISFWQGLRHAEWLGITWQAFGMGGAYRELLAELGQGSPALVLALPVSLITYAAWPRARYFGNTAPLLVAALCLLLGFASPHYQGLGFQLVALPFFFVFVAGVSADLLETPNRALVAACIFGLLSAYGLWSLSELVRAGAAH
;
A
#
# COMPACT_ATOMS: atom_id res chain seq x y z
N MET A 1 -6.83 27.14 -3.45
CA MET A 1 -6.96 27.36 -4.91
C MET A 1 -6.86 26.01 -5.61
N ARG A 2 -7.80 25.66 -6.47
CA ARG A 2 -7.66 24.49 -7.35
C ARG A 2 -6.75 24.91 -8.51
N GLU A 3 -5.57 24.31 -8.63
CA GLU A 3 -4.75 24.50 -9.83
C GLU A 3 -5.56 23.99 -11.04
N PRO A 4 -5.60 24.72 -12.14
CA PRO A 4 -6.26 24.25 -13.35
C PRO A 4 -5.56 22.96 -13.82
N VAL A 5 -6.35 22.01 -14.33
CA VAL A 5 -5.82 20.79 -14.92
C VAL A 5 -4.97 21.17 -16.12
N GLY A 6 -3.69 20.79 -16.12
CA GLY A 6 -2.71 21.16 -17.13
C GLY A 6 -1.91 19.96 -17.62
N LYS A 7 -0.91 20.22 -18.50
CA LYS A 7 -0.05 19.18 -19.09
C LYS A 7 0.51 18.15 -18.10
N PRO A 8 0.97 18.53 -16.87
CA PRO A 8 1.48 17.55 -15.91
C PRO A 8 0.45 16.52 -15.46
N GLN A 9 -0.79 16.95 -15.27
CA GLN A 9 -1.88 16.07 -14.86
C GLN A 9 -2.29 15.10 -15.96
N TYR A 10 -2.26 15.54 -17.23
CA TYR A 10 -2.55 14.66 -18.37
C TYR A 10 -1.51 13.55 -18.52
N ILE A 11 -0.21 13.87 -18.37
CA ILE A 11 0.87 12.87 -18.43
C ILE A 11 0.71 11.86 -17.28
N ALA A 12 0.48 12.35 -16.06
CA ALA A 12 0.25 11.49 -14.92
C ALA A 12 -1.00 10.60 -15.10
N GLY A 13 -2.08 11.18 -15.63
CA GLY A 13 -3.29 10.44 -15.97
C GLY A 13 -3.02 9.34 -17.02
N ALA A 14 -2.23 9.64 -18.05
CA ALA A 14 -1.85 8.65 -19.06
C ALA A 14 -1.04 7.49 -18.46
N LEU A 15 -0.08 7.76 -17.56
CA LEU A 15 0.67 6.71 -16.85
C LEU A 15 -0.24 5.86 -15.97
N LEU A 16 -1.17 6.48 -15.23
CA LEU A 16 -2.14 5.75 -14.43
C LEU A 16 -3.11 4.90 -15.30
N LEU A 17 -3.47 5.39 -16.49
CA LEU A 17 -4.25 4.59 -17.45
C LEU A 17 -3.46 3.37 -17.96
N VAL A 18 -2.15 3.53 -18.19
CA VAL A 18 -1.28 2.37 -18.53
C VAL A 18 -1.25 1.37 -17.38
N PHE A 19 -1.11 1.83 -16.14
CA PHE A 19 -1.17 0.95 -14.96
C PHE A 19 -2.52 0.24 -14.86
N LEU A 20 -3.61 0.97 -15.00
CA LEU A 20 -4.98 0.44 -14.97
C LEU A 20 -5.17 -0.62 -16.07
N PHE A 21 -4.66 -0.34 -17.28
CA PHE A 21 -4.73 -1.30 -18.40
C PHE A 21 -3.96 -2.59 -18.10
N GLN A 22 -2.72 -2.49 -17.60
CA GLN A 22 -1.90 -3.64 -17.24
C GLN A 22 -2.60 -4.52 -16.17
N CYS A 23 -3.11 -3.90 -15.10
CA CYS A 23 -3.84 -4.61 -14.06
C CYS A 23 -5.12 -5.25 -14.59
N SER A 24 -5.90 -4.50 -15.36
CA SER A 24 -7.16 -4.98 -15.95
C SER A 24 -6.94 -6.16 -16.89
N TRP A 25 -5.90 -6.08 -17.71
CA TRP A 25 -5.53 -7.16 -18.60
C TRP A 25 -5.13 -8.43 -17.81
N LEU A 26 -4.32 -8.27 -16.75
CA LEU A 26 -3.89 -9.39 -15.91
C LEU A 26 -5.07 -10.02 -15.15
N ILE A 27 -5.96 -9.20 -14.58
CA ILE A 27 -7.19 -9.68 -13.92
C ILE A 27 -8.03 -10.50 -14.90
N THR A 28 -8.34 -9.93 -16.07
CA THR A 28 -9.21 -10.57 -17.06
C THR A 28 -8.63 -11.91 -17.53
N ARG A 29 -7.32 -11.94 -17.74
CA ARG A 29 -6.63 -13.12 -18.19
C ARG A 29 -6.70 -14.25 -17.15
N ASN A 30 -6.35 -13.97 -15.90
CA ASN A 30 -6.36 -14.97 -14.84
C ASN A 30 -7.77 -15.50 -14.57
N LEU A 31 -8.76 -14.63 -14.61
CA LEU A 31 -10.15 -15.07 -14.45
C LEU A 31 -10.64 -15.93 -15.62
N ARG A 32 -10.19 -15.65 -16.85
CA ARG A 32 -10.49 -16.51 -18.02
C ARG A 32 -9.80 -17.88 -17.95
N ALA A 33 -8.62 -17.94 -17.36
CA ALA A 33 -7.92 -19.19 -17.09
C ALA A 33 -8.56 -20.00 -15.93
N GLY A 34 -9.56 -19.43 -15.25
CA GLY A 34 -10.20 -20.07 -14.09
C GLY A 34 -9.34 -19.98 -12.83
N GLU A 35 -8.32 -19.12 -12.83
CA GLU A 35 -7.42 -18.96 -11.71
C GLU A 35 -8.07 -18.10 -10.62
N ILE A 36 -8.57 -18.76 -9.59
CA ILE A 36 -8.95 -18.14 -8.33
C ILE A 36 -8.22 -18.88 -7.21
N ASP A 37 -7.49 -18.14 -6.40
CA ASP A 37 -6.80 -18.72 -5.26
C ASP A 37 -7.83 -19.11 -4.17
N LEU A 38 -7.53 -20.19 -3.47
CA LEU A 38 -8.29 -20.66 -2.32
C LEU A 38 -8.45 -19.56 -1.26
N ARG A 39 -7.37 -18.80 -1.04
CA ARG A 39 -7.35 -17.68 -0.09
C ARG A 39 -8.26 -16.53 -0.53
N GLU A 40 -8.32 -16.26 -1.82
CA GLU A 40 -9.23 -15.26 -2.39
C GLU A 40 -10.69 -15.68 -2.19
N TRP A 41 -11.01 -16.94 -2.48
CA TRP A 41 -12.34 -17.48 -2.25
C TRP A 41 -12.74 -17.40 -0.79
N TYR A 42 -11.85 -17.80 0.11
CA TYR A 42 -12.07 -17.71 1.55
C TYR A 42 -12.35 -16.26 2.01
N ARG A 43 -11.60 -15.29 1.52
CA ARG A 43 -11.82 -13.87 1.81
C ARG A 43 -13.18 -13.40 1.35
N ILE A 44 -13.58 -13.77 0.11
CA ILE A 44 -14.89 -13.44 -0.46
C ILE A 44 -16.01 -14.01 0.42
N ASP A 45 -15.94 -15.28 0.75
CA ASP A 45 -16.92 -15.96 1.57
C ASP A 45 -17.02 -15.34 2.98
N THR A 46 -15.87 -15.12 3.62
CA THR A 46 -15.82 -14.49 4.94
C THR A 46 -16.40 -13.06 4.91
N GLY A 47 -16.06 -12.28 3.89
CA GLY A 47 -16.59 -10.92 3.72
C GLY A 47 -18.09 -10.90 3.51
N LEU A 48 -18.61 -11.76 2.64
CA LEU A 48 -20.05 -11.87 2.39
C LEU A 48 -20.82 -12.34 3.62
N ARG A 49 -20.28 -13.29 4.38
CA ARG A 49 -20.89 -13.73 5.66
C ARG A 49 -20.94 -12.59 6.67
N ARG A 50 -19.88 -11.77 6.76
CA ARG A 50 -19.87 -10.59 7.64
C ARG A 50 -20.96 -9.58 7.26
N TRP A 51 -21.25 -9.40 5.99
CA TRP A 51 -22.33 -8.53 5.54
C TRP A 51 -23.73 -9.07 5.81
N HIS A 52 -23.93 -10.40 5.67
CA HIS A 52 -25.25 -11.05 5.78
C HIS A 52 -25.54 -11.60 7.17
N ALA A 53 -24.53 -11.89 7.96
CA ALA A 53 -24.71 -12.45 9.28
C ALA A 53 -24.67 -11.37 10.34
N ALA A 54 -25.72 -11.33 11.17
CA ALA A 54 -25.54 -10.88 12.55
C ALA A 54 -24.37 -11.65 13.15
N PRO A 55 -23.58 -11.07 14.09
CA PRO A 55 -22.26 -11.57 14.52
C PRO A 55 -22.19 -13.01 15.08
N GLN A 56 -23.26 -13.75 15.09
CA GLN A 56 -23.36 -15.07 15.72
C GLN A 56 -23.15 -16.28 14.79
N THR A 57 -22.98 -16.07 13.46
CA THR A 57 -23.02 -17.19 12.49
C THR A 57 -21.67 -17.55 11.89
N ILE A 58 -20.56 -17.00 12.35
CA ILE A 58 -19.23 -17.27 11.76
C ILE A 58 -18.72 -18.68 12.10
N ALA A 59 -19.32 -19.36 13.07
CA ALA A 59 -18.78 -20.60 13.64
C ALA A 59 -19.16 -21.91 12.93
N SER A 60 -20.01 -21.92 11.89
CA SER A 60 -20.62 -23.19 11.46
C SER A 60 -20.48 -23.59 9.99
N ALA A 61 -19.68 -22.92 9.20
CA ALA A 61 -19.46 -23.38 7.81
C ALA A 61 -18.10 -24.04 7.66
N ASP A 62 -18.13 -25.31 7.37
CA ASP A 62 -16.95 -26.10 7.01
C ASP A 62 -16.35 -25.57 5.69
N PRO A 63 -15.17 -24.94 5.71
CA PRO A 63 -14.50 -24.47 4.50
C PRO A 63 -14.15 -25.63 3.56
N HIS A 64 -14.03 -26.86 4.08
CA HIS A 64 -13.67 -28.04 3.29
C HIS A 64 -14.79 -28.53 2.38
N SER A 65 -16.03 -28.13 2.59
CA SER A 65 -17.15 -28.60 1.76
C SER A 65 -17.25 -27.92 0.38
N MET A 66 -16.62 -26.76 0.21
CA MET A 66 -16.66 -25.98 -1.06
C MET A 66 -15.31 -25.88 -1.77
N LEU A 67 -14.23 -26.24 -1.08
CA LEU A 67 -12.88 -26.04 -1.53
C LEU A 67 -12.21 -27.42 -1.59
N GLY A 68 -11.60 -27.75 -2.71
CA GLY A 68 -10.84 -28.98 -2.85
C GLY A 68 -9.75 -29.15 -1.77
N PRO A 69 -9.04 -30.30 -1.72
CA PRO A 69 -8.09 -30.64 -0.66
C PRO A 69 -6.85 -29.74 -0.72
N GLY A 70 -6.94 -28.54 -0.16
CA GLY A 70 -5.84 -27.61 0.05
C GLY A 70 -5.59 -27.37 1.53
N PRO A 71 -4.38 -26.93 1.93
CA PRO A 71 -4.15 -26.54 3.31
C PRO A 71 -5.09 -25.37 3.68
N PRO A 72 -5.80 -25.46 4.82
CA PRO A 72 -6.68 -24.40 5.27
C PRO A 72 -5.88 -23.11 5.48
N PRO A 73 -6.47 -21.94 5.16
CA PRO A 73 -5.86 -20.68 5.53
C PRO A 73 -5.62 -20.63 7.05
N ARG A 74 -4.61 -19.90 7.51
CA ARG A 74 -4.16 -19.79 8.90
C ARG A 74 -5.18 -19.11 9.83
N ILE A 75 -6.46 -19.42 9.72
CA ILE A 75 -7.44 -19.01 10.72
C ILE A 75 -7.40 -20.05 11.81
N ARG A 76 -7.18 -19.62 13.02
CA ARG A 76 -7.38 -20.48 14.19
C ARG A 76 -8.83 -20.94 14.17
N ASP A 77 -9.04 -22.21 13.96
CA ASP A 77 -10.31 -22.86 13.59
C ASP A 77 -11.51 -22.58 14.53
N ASN A 78 -11.28 -22.00 15.71
CA ASN A 78 -12.32 -21.89 16.72
C ASN A 78 -12.94 -20.50 16.90
N ASP A 79 -12.32 -19.42 16.42
CA ASP A 79 -12.72 -18.06 16.82
C ASP A 79 -13.30 -17.19 15.70
N GLY A 80 -13.15 -17.59 14.44
CA GLY A 80 -13.63 -16.80 13.28
C GLY A 80 -12.94 -15.44 13.08
N PHE A 81 -11.82 -15.19 13.78
CA PHE A 81 -11.03 -13.98 13.67
C PHE A 81 -9.71 -14.25 12.98
N ASP A 82 -9.43 -13.42 11.96
CA ASP A 82 -8.14 -13.42 11.25
C ASP A 82 -7.11 -12.68 12.13
N PRO A 83 -5.95 -13.29 12.43
CA PRO A 83 -4.91 -12.61 13.19
C PRO A 83 -4.24 -11.46 12.45
N ASP A 84 -4.25 -11.47 11.13
CA ASP A 84 -3.52 -10.51 10.30
C ASP A 84 -4.38 -9.32 9.87
N HIS A 85 -5.69 -9.55 9.63
CA HIS A 85 -6.60 -8.56 9.04
C HIS A 85 -7.83 -8.29 9.91
N SER A 86 -8.26 -7.03 9.94
CA SER A 86 -9.49 -6.66 10.63
C SER A 86 -10.76 -6.94 9.80
N ALA A 87 -11.91 -6.83 10.45
CA ALA A 87 -13.19 -6.88 9.75
C ALA A 87 -13.31 -5.85 8.63
N LEU A 88 -12.70 -4.67 8.78
CA LEU A 88 -12.70 -3.61 7.76
C LEU A 88 -12.17 -4.10 6.41
N TRP A 89 -11.09 -4.86 6.43
CA TRP A 89 -10.50 -5.45 5.26
C TRP A 89 -11.48 -6.33 4.47
N TYR A 90 -12.13 -7.26 5.18
CA TYR A 90 -13.11 -8.16 4.59
C TYR A 90 -14.33 -7.43 4.04
N LEU A 91 -14.83 -6.42 4.77
CA LEU A 91 -15.99 -5.64 4.34
C LEU A 91 -15.70 -4.83 3.07
N ILE A 92 -14.55 -4.13 3.01
CA ILE A 92 -14.18 -3.34 1.84
C ILE A 92 -13.98 -4.25 0.62
N SER A 93 -13.27 -5.36 0.78
CA SER A 93 -12.94 -6.25 -0.34
C SER A 93 -14.15 -6.98 -0.91
N SER A 94 -15.18 -7.24 -0.11
CA SER A 94 -16.41 -7.93 -0.53
C SER A 94 -17.57 -7.00 -0.86
N ALA A 95 -17.50 -5.71 -0.50
CA ALA A 95 -18.59 -4.76 -0.73
C ALA A 95 -19.13 -4.72 -2.17
N PRO A 96 -18.32 -4.73 -3.24
CA PRO A 96 -18.85 -4.75 -4.60
C PRO A 96 -19.70 -5.99 -4.92
N LEU A 97 -19.43 -7.12 -4.25
CA LEU A 97 -20.14 -8.37 -4.49
C LEU A 97 -21.57 -8.38 -3.94
N LEU A 98 -21.91 -7.44 -3.05
CA LEU A 98 -23.27 -7.28 -2.52
C LEU A 98 -24.30 -6.92 -3.61
N VAL A 99 -23.84 -6.30 -4.70
CA VAL A 99 -24.71 -5.96 -5.84
C VAL A 99 -24.73 -7.05 -6.92
N TRP A 100 -24.03 -8.17 -6.70
CA TRP A 100 -24.05 -9.30 -7.64
C TRP A 100 -25.41 -9.99 -7.58
N PRO A 101 -26.15 -10.09 -8.73
CA PRO A 101 -27.51 -10.60 -8.73
C PRO A 101 -27.61 -12.14 -8.79
N GLY A 102 -26.49 -12.83 -9.01
CA GLY A 102 -26.45 -14.27 -9.25
C GLY A 102 -25.75 -15.07 -8.16
N GLN A 103 -25.71 -16.38 -8.36
CA GLN A 103 -24.89 -17.28 -7.56
C GLN A 103 -23.41 -17.18 -7.99
N PHE A 104 -22.49 -17.46 -7.08
CA PHE A 104 -21.06 -17.49 -7.36
C PHE A 104 -20.68 -18.82 -8.02
N GLN A 105 -20.97 -18.94 -9.32
CA GLN A 105 -20.70 -20.13 -10.14
C GLN A 105 -19.42 -19.92 -10.95
N SER A 106 -18.75 -21.03 -11.30
CA SER A 106 -17.55 -21.00 -12.15
C SER A 106 -17.82 -20.37 -13.53
N GLU A 107 -19.01 -20.56 -14.08
CA GLU A 107 -19.41 -19.99 -15.36
C GLU A 107 -19.46 -18.45 -15.36
N SER A 108 -19.78 -17.86 -14.22
CA SER A 108 -19.84 -16.40 -14.03
C SER A 108 -18.59 -15.81 -13.36
N LEU A 109 -17.53 -16.62 -13.18
CA LEU A 109 -16.28 -16.23 -12.51
C LEU A 109 -15.67 -14.95 -13.07
N LEU A 110 -15.70 -14.78 -14.39
CA LEU A 110 -15.16 -13.57 -15.01
C LEU A 110 -15.80 -12.29 -14.47
N TYR A 111 -17.09 -12.29 -14.22
CA TYR A 111 -17.83 -11.10 -13.80
C TYR A 111 -17.72 -10.84 -12.29
N TRP A 112 -18.07 -11.81 -11.46
CA TRP A 112 -18.00 -11.62 -10.01
C TRP A 112 -16.56 -11.58 -9.50
N GLY A 113 -15.63 -12.30 -10.15
CA GLY A 113 -14.20 -12.21 -9.85
C GLY A 113 -13.64 -10.82 -10.15
N TRP A 114 -14.09 -10.15 -11.22
CA TRP A 114 -13.76 -8.76 -11.48
C TRP A 114 -14.25 -7.83 -10.36
N MET A 115 -15.48 -8.03 -9.90
CA MET A 115 -16.04 -7.24 -8.78
C MET A 115 -15.25 -7.45 -7.49
N ALA A 116 -14.82 -8.67 -7.22
CA ALA A 116 -14.00 -8.99 -6.06
C ALA A 116 -12.63 -8.30 -6.09
N ARG A 117 -12.05 -8.11 -7.29
CA ARG A 117 -10.71 -7.51 -7.50
C ARG A 117 -10.74 -6.00 -7.65
N ALA A 118 -11.89 -5.41 -7.94
CA ALA A 118 -12.04 -3.98 -8.15
C ALA A 118 -11.54 -3.09 -6.99
N PRO A 119 -11.75 -3.42 -5.70
CA PRO A 119 -11.23 -2.60 -4.60
C PRO A 119 -9.71 -2.51 -4.57
N PHE A 120 -8.99 -3.59 -4.91
CA PHE A 120 -7.52 -3.62 -4.94
C PHE A 120 -7.00 -2.76 -6.08
N LEU A 121 -7.63 -2.88 -7.25
CA LEU A 121 -7.32 -2.03 -8.40
C LEU A 121 -7.54 -0.56 -8.09
N MET A 122 -8.64 -0.22 -7.41
CA MET A 122 -8.93 1.14 -6.96
C MET A 122 -7.85 1.65 -6.00
N PHE A 123 -7.47 0.87 -4.99
CA PHE A 123 -6.41 1.25 -4.07
C PHE A 123 -5.06 1.39 -4.78
N GLY A 124 -4.75 0.53 -5.75
CA GLY A 124 -3.55 0.66 -6.58
C GLY A 124 -3.52 1.98 -7.34
N VAL A 125 -4.62 2.38 -7.99
CA VAL A 125 -4.72 3.66 -8.69
C VAL A 125 -4.63 4.84 -7.72
N LEU A 126 -5.29 4.77 -6.56
CA LEU A 126 -5.25 5.82 -5.54
C LEU A 126 -3.84 5.97 -4.94
N LEU A 127 -3.13 4.86 -4.73
CA LEU A 127 -1.73 4.88 -4.26
C LEU A 127 -0.83 5.55 -5.30
N GLY A 128 -0.93 5.15 -6.58
CA GLY A 128 -0.16 5.75 -7.67
C GLY A 128 -0.44 7.26 -7.83
N ALA A 129 -1.70 7.67 -7.75
CA ALA A 129 -2.09 9.08 -7.79
C ALA A 129 -1.54 9.86 -6.60
N SER A 130 -1.61 9.28 -5.39
CA SER A 130 -1.07 9.89 -4.17
C SER A 130 0.46 10.02 -4.24
N LEU A 131 1.14 9.00 -4.74
CA LEU A 131 2.59 8.98 -4.92
C LEU A 131 3.02 10.07 -5.91
N TRP A 132 2.34 10.19 -7.06
CA TRP A 132 2.61 11.28 -8.01
C TRP A 132 2.41 12.65 -7.37
N TYR A 133 1.29 12.84 -6.67
CA TYR A 133 0.98 14.11 -6.01
C TYR A 133 2.06 14.50 -5.00
N VAL A 134 2.47 13.56 -4.15
CA VAL A 134 3.48 13.79 -3.11
C VAL A 134 4.85 14.08 -3.75
N ALA A 135 5.31 13.23 -4.66
CA ALA A 135 6.60 13.40 -5.33
C ALA A 135 6.66 14.70 -6.14
N ARG A 136 5.57 15.05 -6.85
CA ARG A 136 5.46 16.34 -7.54
C ARG A 136 5.53 17.52 -6.56
N ARG A 137 4.91 17.40 -5.41
CA ARG A 137 4.89 18.47 -4.40
C ARG A 137 6.27 18.68 -3.77
N LEU A 138 7.04 17.62 -3.60
CA LEU A 138 8.37 17.66 -3.00
C LEU A 138 9.46 18.06 -4.01
N TYR A 139 9.40 17.54 -5.23
CA TYR A 139 10.50 17.58 -6.19
C TYR A 139 10.11 18.15 -7.57
N GLY A 140 8.95 18.76 -7.69
CA GLY A 140 8.44 19.27 -8.95
C GLY A 140 7.95 18.17 -9.91
N ASN A 141 7.63 18.57 -11.14
CA ASN A 141 7.04 17.67 -12.12
C ASN A 141 7.92 16.46 -12.45
N ASN A 142 9.25 16.67 -12.57
CA ASN A 142 10.19 15.61 -12.90
C ASN A 142 10.20 14.51 -11.85
N GLY A 143 10.26 14.88 -10.54
CA GLY A 143 10.17 13.91 -9.45
C GLY A 143 8.84 13.16 -9.47
N GLY A 144 7.73 13.86 -9.73
CA GLY A 144 6.42 13.22 -9.86
C GLY A 144 6.37 12.19 -10.99
N TYR A 145 6.91 12.49 -12.16
CA TYR A 145 6.93 11.56 -13.30
C TYR A 145 7.83 10.35 -13.05
N ILE A 146 9.02 10.56 -12.47
CA ILE A 146 9.95 9.47 -12.16
C ILE A 146 9.32 8.51 -11.16
N ALA A 147 8.78 9.03 -10.04
CA ALA A 147 8.12 8.21 -9.02
C ALA A 147 6.95 7.41 -9.61
N LEU A 148 6.09 8.07 -10.38
CA LEU A 148 4.93 7.43 -10.97
C LEU A 148 5.30 6.38 -12.02
N THR A 149 6.33 6.63 -12.84
CA THR A 149 6.80 5.64 -13.82
C THR A 149 7.36 4.41 -13.12
N LEU A 150 8.19 4.59 -12.07
CA LEU A 150 8.69 3.48 -11.27
C LEU A 150 7.53 2.65 -10.69
N TYR A 151 6.49 3.30 -10.20
CA TYR A 151 5.31 2.67 -9.66
C TYR A 151 4.51 1.90 -10.72
N CYS A 152 4.17 2.56 -11.82
CA CYS A 152 3.27 2.01 -12.85
C CYS A 152 3.83 0.76 -13.55
N PHE A 153 5.14 0.59 -13.55
CA PHE A 153 5.82 -0.55 -14.16
C PHE A 153 6.42 -1.52 -13.14
N ALA A 154 6.17 -1.33 -11.83
CA ALA A 154 6.63 -2.25 -10.80
C ALA A 154 5.77 -3.52 -10.78
N PRO A 155 6.33 -4.73 -11.08
CA PRO A 155 5.57 -5.98 -11.08
C PRO A 155 4.88 -6.26 -9.76
N GLY A 156 5.51 -5.95 -8.61
CA GLY A 156 4.91 -6.11 -7.29
C GLY A 156 3.66 -5.27 -7.10
N MET A 157 3.67 -4.00 -7.58
CA MET A 157 2.51 -3.11 -7.51
C MET A 157 1.38 -3.57 -8.42
N ILE A 158 1.70 -4.00 -9.65
CA ILE A 158 0.74 -4.53 -10.62
C ILE A 158 0.09 -5.80 -10.07
N ARG A 159 0.87 -6.73 -9.55
CA ARG A 159 0.37 -7.98 -8.98
C ARG A 159 -0.49 -7.74 -7.75
N ALA A 160 -0.03 -6.91 -6.81
CA ALA A 160 -0.78 -6.58 -5.61
C ALA A 160 -2.13 -5.91 -5.91
N ALA A 161 -2.22 -5.12 -6.99
CA ALA A 161 -3.47 -4.49 -7.43
C ALA A 161 -4.38 -5.43 -8.25
N SER A 162 -3.90 -6.59 -8.72
CA SER A 162 -4.64 -7.41 -9.68
C SER A 162 -4.78 -8.89 -9.31
N VAL A 163 -3.80 -9.48 -8.64
CA VAL A 163 -3.74 -10.95 -8.47
C VAL A 163 -3.45 -11.37 -7.04
N TRP A 164 -2.80 -10.54 -6.27
CA TRP A 164 -2.31 -10.90 -4.95
C TRP A 164 -3.32 -10.54 -3.85
N PHE A 165 -3.90 -11.55 -3.22
CA PHE A 165 -5.02 -11.40 -2.31
C PHE A 165 -4.72 -11.76 -0.86
N ALA A 166 -3.53 -12.25 -0.59
CA ALA A 166 -3.24 -12.85 0.71
C ALA A 166 -2.33 -12.00 1.60
N GLU A 167 -1.85 -10.86 1.11
CA GLU A 167 -0.75 -10.15 1.75
C GLU A 167 -1.00 -8.64 1.74
N PRO A 168 -0.18 -7.82 2.44
CA PRO A 168 -0.50 -6.41 2.64
C PRO A 168 -0.73 -5.76 1.30
N GLU A 169 -1.96 -5.55 1.12
CA GLU A 169 -2.48 -5.17 -0.16
C GLU A 169 -2.29 -3.70 -0.40
N THR A 170 -2.57 -3.31 -1.61
CA THR A 170 -2.51 -1.91 -2.01
C THR A 170 -3.29 -0.99 -1.06
N GLY A 171 -4.34 -1.50 -0.39
CA GLY A 171 -5.07 -0.76 0.66
C GLY A 171 -4.23 -0.46 1.89
N ALA A 172 -3.46 -1.45 2.38
CA ALA A 172 -2.52 -1.28 3.48
C ALA A 172 -1.38 -0.32 3.11
N ALA A 173 -0.80 -0.50 1.91
CA ALA A 173 0.26 0.36 1.40
C ALA A 173 -0.22 1.81 1.20
N TRP A 174 -1.43 2.01 0.65
CA TRP A 174 -2.02 3.34 0.51
C TRP A 174 -2.33 3.98 1.86
N GLY A 175 -2.86 3.21 2.82
CA GLY A 175 -3.07 3.66 4.19
C GLY A 175 -1.78 4.11 4.87
N ALA A 176 -0.72 3.30 4.82
CA ALA A 176 0.59 3.63 5.39
C ALA A 176 1.22 4.88 4.72
N PHE A 177 1.20 4.93 3.38
CA PHE A 177 1.68 6.08 2.62
C PHE A 177 0.91 7.35 2.96
N GLY A 178 -0.42 7.25 2.99
CA GLY A 178 -1.31 8.35 3.36
C GLY A 178 -1.08 8.83 4.80
N ALA A 179 -0.93 7.92 5.76
CA ALA A 179 -0.70 8.27 7.16
C ALA A 179 0.59 9.09 7.33
N ILE A 180 1.70 8.66 6.72
CA ILE A 180 2.99 9.36 6.83
C ILE A 180 2.95 10.73 6.15
N PHE A 181 2.59 10.80 4.87
CA PHE A 181 2.64 12.08 4.16
C PHE A 181 1.54 13.06 4.58
N THR A 182 0.39 12.55 5.06
CA THR A 182 -0.63 13.43 5.63
C THR A 182 -0.19 13.97 6.99
N SER A 183 0.48 13.17 7.84
CA SER A 183 1.02 13.65 9.11
C SER A 183 2.07 14.76 8.90
N ILE A 184 2.97 14.59 7.92
CA ILE A 184 3.93 15.62 7.51
C ILE A 184 3.20 16.89 7.02
N ALA A 185 2.19 16.73 6.17
CA ALA A 185 1.41 17.85 5.64
C ALA A 185 0.63 18.58 6.74
N VAL A 186 0.07 17.87 7.72
CA VAL A 186 -0.61 18.46 8.90
C VAL A 186 0.38 19.23 9.73
N ALA A 187 1.56 18.68 10.04
CA ALA A 187 2.58 19.34 10.82
C ALA A 187 2.99 20.70 10.22
N HIS A 188 3.17 20.77 8.91
CA HIS A 188 3.47 22.04 8.22
C HIS A 188 2.34 23.07 8.35
N THR A 189 1.08 22.63 8.42
CA THR A 189 -0.04 23.58 8.57
C THR A 189 -0.21 24.13 9.97
N LEU A 190 0.42 23.53 10.98
CA LEU A 190 0.40 24.06 12.36
C LEU A 190 1.08 25.43 12.49
N TYR A 191 1.92 25.80 11.53
CA TYR A 191 2.54 27.12 11.46
C TYR A 191 1.72 28.14 10.66
N ALA A 192 0.64 27.70 10.03
CA ALA A 192 -0.26 28.61 9.34
C ALA A 192 -1.13 29.41 10.34
N PRO A 193 -1.76 30.53 9.93
CA PRO A 193 -2.73 31.26 10.74
C PRO A 193 -3.83 30.33 11.29
N ARG A 194 -4.32 30.64 12.49
CA ARG A 194 -5.28 29.78 13.23
C ARG A 194 -6.52 29.40 12.40
N GLU A 195 -6.99 30.34 11.59
CA GLU A 195 -8.12 30.14 10.69
C GLU A 195 -7.88 29.01 9.68
N VAL A 196 -6.65 28.93 9.13
CA VAL A 196 -6.27 27.89 8.18
C VAL A 196 -6.18 26.51 8.85
N VAL A 197 -5.81 26.44 10.11
CA VAL A 197 -5.73 25.18 10.88
C VAL A 197 -7.13 24.59 11.11
N LEU A 198 -8.10 25.42 11.50
CA LEU A 198 -9.48 24.99 11.71
C LEU A 198 -10.14 24.50 10.41
N TRP A 199 -9.79 25.05 9.26
CA TRP A 199 -10.30 24.62 7.95
C TRP A 199 -9.60 23.37 7.39
N ASN A 200 -8.59 22.84 8.08
CA ASN A 200 -7.85 21.64 7.67
C ASN A 200 -8.46 20.33 8.15
N TRP A 201 -9.74 20.31 8.55
CA TRP A 201 -10.43 19.10 8.97
C TRP A 201 -10.30 17.95 7.95
N ARG A 202 -10.23 18.28 6.64
CA ARG A 202 -10.02 17.30 5.56
C ARG A 202 -8.71 16.53 5.70
N ARG A 203 -7.63 17.17 6.17
CA ARG A 203 -6.34 16.49 6.38
C ARG A 203 -6.37 15.62 7.63
N ILE A 204 -7.07 16.07 8.67
CA ILE A 204 -7.26 15.28 9.90
C ILE A 204 -8.08 14.03 9.56
N THR A 205 -9.15 14.20 8.80
CA THR A 205 -9.98 13.09 8.32
C THR A 205 -9.16 12.14 7.45
N LEU A 206 -8.37 12.66 6.51
CA LEU A 206 -7.51 11.84 5.66
C LEU A 206 -6.47 11.06 6.47
N LEU A 207 -5.87 11.68 7.50
CA LEU A 207 -4.95 11.00 8.42
C LEU A 207 -5.66 9.85 9.16
N GLY A 208 -6.85 10.11 9.72
CA GLY A 208 -7.62 9.09 10.44
C GLY A 208 -8.05 7.94 9.53
N VAL A 209 -8.54 8.23 8.33
CA VAL A 209 -8.89 7.22 7.31
C VAL A 209 -7.66 6.41 6.89
N SER A 210 -6.52 7.08 6.67
CA SER A 210 -5.26 6.43 6.29
C SER A 210 -4.76 5.48 7.38
N LEU A 211 -4.83 5.91 8.66
CA LEU A 211 -4.49 5.05 9.80
C LEU A 211 -5.45 3.86 9.92
N ALA A 212 -6.76 4.10 9.76
CA ALA A 212 -7.76 3.03 9.79
C ALA A 212 -7.52 2.01 8.68
N LEU A 213 -7.20 2.45 7.47
CA LEU A 213 -6.89 1.56 6.35
C LEU A 213 -5.59 0.81 6.56
N ALA A 214 -4.52 1.47 7.04
CA ALA A 214 -3.25 0.81 7.31
C ALA A 214 -3.43 -0.32 8.32
N VAL A 215 -3.95 0.02 9.52
CA VAL A 215 -4.13 -0.94 10.62
C VAL A 215 -5.25 -1.93 10.33
N GLY A 216 -6.33 -1.49 9.68
CA GLY A 216 -7.47 -2.34 9.35
C GLY A 216 -7.18 -3.36 8.26
N SER A 217 -6.33 -3.02 7.28
CA SER A 217 -5.90 -3.95 6.25
C SER A 217 -4.80 -4.89 6.75
N GLN A 218 -4.00 -4.44 7.72
CA GLN A 218 -2.93 -5.25 8.31
C GLN A 218 -2.61 -4.75 9.72
N PHE A 219 -2.87 -5.57 10.74
CA PHE A 219 -2.67 -5.18 12.14
C PHE A 219 -1.22 -4.82 12.47
N SER A 220 -0.24 -5.47 11.85
CA SER A 220 1.18 -5.17 12.06
C SER A 220 1.59 -3.75 11.64
N LEU A 221 0.80 -3.08 10.77
CA LEU A 221 1.00 -1.67 10.44
C LEU A 221 0.58 -0.69 11.55
N ILE A 222 0.23 -1.19 12.75
CA ILE A 222 0.05 -0.36 13.95
C ILE A 222 1.28 0.55 14.20
N VAL A 223 2.45 0.15 13.75
CA VAL A 223 3.69 0.94 13.83
C VAL A 223 3.56 2.31 13.13
N MET A 224 2.67 2.44 12.13
CA MET A 224 2.43 3.71 11.45
C MET A 224 1.77 4.75 12.37
N VAL A 225 1.08 4.29 13.42
CA VAL A 225 0.43 5.18 14.41
C VAL A 225 1.45 6.00 15.19
N PRO A 226 2.40 5.41 15.94
CA PRO A 226 3.44 6.18 16.63
C PRO A 226 4.40 6.88 15.65
N LEU A 227 4.68 6.29 14.49
CA LEU A 227 5.55 6.88 13.48
C LEU A 227 4.97 8.19 12.93
N SER A 228 3.66 8.23 12.65
CA SER A 228 2.97 9.45 12.22
C SER A 228 3.05 10.57 13.27
N LEU A 229 2.90 10.22 14.55
CA LEU A 229 3.11 11.18 15.66
C LEU A 229 4.55 11.66 15.70
N GLY A 230 5.54 10.76 15.56
CA GLY A 230 6.96 11.09 15.54
C GLY A 230 7.29 12.15 14.49
N PHE A 231 6.79 12.00 13.26
CA PHE A 231 6.95 13.01 12.20
C PHE A 231 6.28 14.34 12.56
N MET A 232 5.08 14.31 13.13
CA MET A 232 4.39 15.54 13.54
C MET A 232 5.15 16.29 14.63
N LEU A 233 5.66 15.58 15.63
CA LEU A 233 6.44 16.19 16.73
C LEU A 233 7.80 16.72 16.28
N TYR A 234 8.44 16.01 15.33
CA TYR A 234 9.71 16.42 14.75
C TYR A 234 9.57 17.71 13.94
N LEU A 235 8.54 17.79 13.09
CA LEU A 235 8.32 18.92 12.20
C LEU A 235 7.65 20.12 12.88
N ALA A 236 6.95 19.92 14.00
CA ALA A 236 6.27 20.98 14.72
C ALA A 236 6.78 21.13 16.19
N PRO A 237 8.08 21.38 16.40
CA PRO A 237 8.67 21.37 17.74
C PRO A 237 8.09 22.45 18.68
N THR A 238 7.62 23.58 18.16
CA THR A 238 7.01 24.67 18.95
C THR A 238 5.50 24.50 19.13
N ARG A 239 4.87 23.57 18.40
CA ARG A 239 3.42 23.32 18.41
C ARG A 239 3.07 21.88 18.80
N ARG A 240 3.91 21.22 19.62
CA ARG A 240 3.75 19.82 20.01
C ARG A 240 2.39 19.50 20.59
N GLY A 241 1.84 20.35 21.47
CA GLY A 241 0.51 20.14 22.03
C GLY A 241 -0.59 20.09 20.98
N ALA A 242 -0.56 21.02 20.00
CA ALA A 242 -1.52 21.00 18.89
C ALA A 242 -1.33 19.77 17.98
N ALA A 243 -0.08 19.35 17.74
CA ALA A 243 0.21 18.13 16.98
C ALA A 243 -0.39 16.89 17.65
N VAL A 244 -0.20 16.74 18.97
CA VAL A 244 -0.76 15.63 19.76
C VAL A 244 -2.29 15.63 19.72
N VAL A 245 -2.93 16.79 19.92
CA VAL A 245 -4.41 16.88 19.89
C VAL A 245 -4.97 16.47 18.52
N ILE A 246 -4.38 16.96 17.44
CA ILE A 246 -4.80 16.61 16.08
C ILE A 246 -4.56 15.12 15.81
N TRP A 247 -3.44 14.58 16.23
CA TRP A 247 -3.12 13.17 16.09
C TRP A 247 -4.11 12.31 16.88
N ILE A 248 -4.45 12.66 18.12
CA ILE A 248 -5.46 11.96 18.92
C ILE A 248 -6.82 11.99 18.20
N ALA A 249 -7.23 13.14 17.64
CA ALA A 249 -8.48 13.24 16.90
C ALA A 249 -8.48 12.30 15.66
N ALA A 250 -7.36 12.20 14.95
CA ALA A 250 -7.22 11.27 13.83
C ALA A 250 -7.25 9.80 14.30
N CYS A 251 -6.62 9.47 15.43
CA CYS A 251 -6.66 8.13 16.02
C CYS A 251 -8.07 7.75 16.48
N VAL A 252 -8.81 8.69 17.09
CA VAL A 252 -10.23 8.47 17.48
C VAL A 252 -11.08 8.19 16.25
N LEU A 253 -10.87 8.93 15.16
CA LEU A 253 -11.57 8.66 13.90
C LEU A 253 -11.20 7.29 13.33
N ALA A 254 -9.91 6.93 13.33
CA ALA A 254 -9.46 5.62 12.88
C ALA A 254 -10.10 4.49 13.71
N LEU A 255 -10.11 4.63 15.03
CA LEU A 255 -10.76 3.69 15.94
C LEU A 255 -12.27 3.59 15.69
N ALA A 256 -12.94 4.72 15.44
CA ALA A 256 -14.37 4.74 15.12
C ALA A 256 -14.67 4.00 13.80
N ILE A 257 -13.82 4.15 12.77
CA ILE A 257 -13.95 3.42 11.50
C ILE A 257 -13.75 1.92 11.72
N LEU A 258 -12.72 1.54 12.49
CA LEU A 258 -12.49 0.13 12.83
C LEU A 258 -13.65 -0.45 13.65
N PHE A 259 -14.16 0.29 14.61
CA PHE A 259 -15.31 -0.14 15.41
C PHE A 259 -16.60 -0.28 14.58
N ALA A 260 -16.82 0.65 13.63
CA ALA A 260 -17.94 0.55 12.69
C ALA A 260 -17.85 -0.70 11.81
N ALA A 261 -16.65 -1.16 11.46
CA ALA A 261 -16.45 -2.39 10.71
C ALA A 261 -16.86 -3.66 11.50
N TYR A 262 -16.96 -3.58 12.80
CA TYR A 262 -17.55 -4.62 13.66
C TYR A 262 -19.03 -4.36 13.97
N PHE A 263 -19.70 -3.53 13.16
CA PHE A 263 -21.11 -3.16 13.34
C PHE A 263 -21.43 -2.60 14.72
N PHE A 264 -20.48 -1.85 15.31
CA PHE A 264 -20.58 -1.27 16.65
C PHE A 264 -20.79 -2.30 17.77
N ASN A 265 -20.42 -3.56 17.56
CA ASN A 265 -20.48 -4.60 18.58
C ASN A 265 -19.18 -4.60 19.41
N PRO A 266 -19.22 -4.18 20.70
CA PRO A 266 -18.01 -4.04 21.51
C PRO A 266 -17.37 -5.39 21.84
N ILE A 267 -18.14 -6.46 21.94
CA ILE A 267 -17.63 -7.80 22.25
C ILE A 267 -16.83 -8.33 21.07
N SER A 268 -17.42 -8.30 19.86
CA SER A 268 -16.76 -8.75 18.64
C SER A 268 -15.53 -7.89 18.32
N PHE A 269 -15.60 -6.58 18.54
CA PHE A 269 -14.48 -5.67 18.37
C PHE A 269 -13.32 -6.01 19.31
N TRP A 270 -13.61 -6.21 20.59
CA TRP A 270 -12.60 -6.56 21.59
C TRP A 270 -11.97 -7.92 21.29
N GLN A 271 -12.77 -8.91 20.93
CA GLN A 271 -12.28 -10.23 20.52
C GLN A 271 -11.38 -10.13 19.30
N GLY A 272 -11.76 -9.38 18.26
CA GLY A 272 -10.94 -9.14 17.08
C GLY A 272 -9.59 -8.51 17.42
N LEU A 273 -9.57 -7.50 18.30
CA LEU A 273 -8.32 -6.87 18.74
C LEU A 273 -7.44 -7.79 19.59
N ARG A 274 -8.06 -8.67 20.40
CA ARG A 274 -7.32 -9.60 21.26
C ARG A 274 -6.65 -10.73 20.47
N HIS A 275 -7.25 -11.14 19.35
CA HIS A 275 -6.70 -12.18 18.47
C HIS A 275 -5.72 -11.62 17.41
N ALA A 276 -5.61 -10.31 17.32
CA ALA A 276 -4.74 -9.66 16.37
C ALA A 276 -3.25 -9.92 16.66
N GLU A 277 -2.51 -10.35 15.66
CA GLU A 277 -1.05 -10.43 15.70
C GLU A 277 -0.46 -9.07 15.32
N TRP A 278 -0.26 -8.22 16.31
CA TRP A 278 0.16 -6.84 16.10
C TRP A 278 1.57 -6.69 15.51
N LEU A 279 2.53 -7.43 16.07
CA LEU A 279 3.92 -7.46 15.61
C LEU A 279 4.62 -8.67 16.26
N GLY A 280 4.85 -9.70 15.47
CA GLY A 280 5.67 -10.83 15.87
C GLY A 280 7.14 -10.56 15.54
N ILE A 281 7.87 -9.82 16.39
CA ILE A 281 9.29 -9.56 16.16
C ILE A 281 10.11 -10.76 16.59
N THR A 282 10.86 -11.35 15.66
CA THR A 282 11.86 -12.39 15.92
C THR A 282 13.25 -11.90 15.51
N TRP A 283 14.17 -11.88 16.46
CA TRP A 283 15.55 -11.44 16.19
C TRP A 283 16.40 -12.51 15.49
N GLN A 284 15.90 -13.73 15.35
CA GLN A 284 16.60 -14.85 14.75
C GLN A 284 16.96 -14.62 13.27
N ALA A 285 16.09 -13.94 12.53
CA ALA A 285 16.32 -13.63 11.12
C ALA A 285 17.62 -12.85 10.87
N PHE A 286 18.02 -11.98 11.82
CA PHE A 286 19.24 -11.18 11.70
C PHE A 286 20.53 -12.04 11.71
N GLY A 287 20.50 -13.25 12.26
CA GLY A 287 21.62 -14.21 12.24
C GLY A 287 21.65 -15.10 11.00
N MET A 288 20.61 -15.08 10.17
CA MET A 288 20.48 -15.96 9.01
C MET A 288 20.89 -15.25 7.72
N GLY A 289 22.06 -15.56 7.18
CA GLY A 289 22.54 -14.98 5.91
C GLY A 289 21.58 -15.21 4.73
N GLY A 290 20.80 -16.29 4.73
CA GLY A 290 19.77 -16.59 3.74
C GLY A 290 18.63 -15.57 3.71
N ALA A 291 18.22 -15.05 4.87
CA ALA A 291 17.13 -14.09 5.00
C ALA A 291 17.42 -12.75 4.28
N TYR A 292 18.68 -12.30 4.31
CA TYR A 292 19.10 -11.09 3.58
C TYR A 292 18.99 -11.28 2.06
N ARG A 293 19.39 -12.47 1.58
CA ARG A 293 19.30 -12.80 0.15
C ARG A 293 17.83 -12.88 -0.29
N GLU A 294 16.97 -13.44 0.54
CA GLU A 294 15.54 -13.55 0.28
C GLU A 294 14.90 -12.15 0.22
N LEU A 295 15.15 -11.28 1.20
CA LEU A 295 14.69 -9.90 1.21
C LEU A 295 15.09 -9.13 -0.06
N LEU A 296 16.36 -9.26 -0.48
CA LEU A 296 16.86 -8.62 -1.70
C LEU A 296 16.20 -9.20 -2.96
N ALA A 297 15.98 -10.52 -2.99
CA ALA A 297 15.30 -11.18 -4.09
C ALA A 297 13.84 -10.72 -4.20
N GLU A 298 13.12 -10.66 -3.09
CA GLU A 298 11.74 -10.18 -3.03
C GLU A 298 11.62 -8.70 -3.45
N LEU A 299 12.54 -7.84 -2.97
CA LEU A 299 12.59 -6.45 -3.37
C LEU A 299 12.84 -6.32 -4.89
N GLY A 300 13.77 -7.13 -5.41
CA GLY A 300 14.08 -7.20 -6.84
C GLY A 300 12.91 -7.72 -7.68
N GLN A 301 12.17 -8.70 -7.19
CA GLN A 301 10.96 -9.20 -7.86
C GLN A 301 9.82 -8.18 -7.80
N GLY A 302 9.69 -7.48 -6.67
CA GLY A 302 8.69 -6.42 -6.50
C GLY A 302 8.91 -5.22 -7.41
N SER A 303 10.18 -4.81 -7.58
CA SER A 303 10.57 -3.72 -8.48
C SER A 303 12.02 -3.88 -8.97
N PRO A 304 12.24 -4.54 -10.11
CA PRO A 304 13.59 -4.73 -10.67
C PRO A 304 14.35 -3.42 -10.91
N ALA A 305 13.65 -2.33 -11.21
CA ALA A 305 14.28 -1.02 -11.35
C ALA A 305 15.03 -0.59 -10.08
N LEU A 306 14.55 -0.97 -8.90
CA LEU A 306 15.18 -0.62 -7.63
C LEU A 306 16.52 -1.35 -7.42
N VAL A 307 16.74 -2.49 -8.05
CA VAL A 307 18.03 -3.21 -7.95
C VAL A 307 19.19 -2.34 -8.41
N LEU A 308 18.96 -1.50 -9.43
CA LEU A 308 19.95 -0.54 -9.93
C LEU A 308 19.75 0.86 -9.33
N ALA A 309 18.53 1.37 -9.34
CA ALA A 309 18.24 2.75 -8.97
C ALA A 309 18.44 3.04 -7.47
N LEU A 310 18.14 2.07 -6.59
CA LEU A 310 18.28 2.26 -5.15
C LEU A 310 19.74 2.37 -4.71
N PRO A 311 20.68 1.46 -5.09
CA PRO A 311 22.10 1.61 -4.77
C PRO A 311 22.70 2.93 -5.30
N VAL A 312 22.39 3.30 -6.54
CA VAL A 312 22.86 4.56 -7.13
C VAL A 312 22.34 5.76 -6.34
N SER A 313 21.05 5.75 -5.98
CA SER A 313 20.47 6.83 -5.18
C SER A 313 21.03 6.87 -3.75
N LEU A 314 21.31 5.74 -3.12
CA LEU A 314 21.94 5.68 -1.80
C LEU A 314 23.38 6.20 -1.83
N ILE A 315 24.18 5.81 -2.84
CA ILE A 315 25.54 6.31 -3.03
C ILE A 315 25.50 7.83 -3.25
N THR A 316 24.63 8.32 -4.12
CA THR A 316 24.45 9.75 -4.37
C THR A 316 24.03 10.50 -3.11
N TYR A 317 23.07 9.98 -2.39
CA TYR A 317 22.61 10.55 -1.10
C TYR A 317 23.74 10.58 -0.06
N ALA A 318 24.55 9.51 0.02
CA ALA A 318 25.67 9.44 0.95
C ALA A 318 26.82 10.35 0.56
N ALA A 319 27.14 10.44 -0.72
CA ALA A 319 28.27 11.24 -1.21
C ALA A 319 27.96 12.72 -1.39
N TRP A 320 26.71 13.08 -1.65
CA TRP A 320 26.32 14.45 -2.01
C TRP A 320 25.48 15.12 -0.91
N PRO A 321 26.04 16.05 -0.12
CA PRO A 321 25.34 16.70 1.01
C PRO A 321 24.04 17.42 0.59
N ARG A 322 23.96 17.93 -0.64
CA ARG A 322 22.77 18.61 -1.16
C ARG A 322 21.55 17.69 -1.22
N ALA A 323 21.74 16.40 -1.43
CA ALA A 323 20.66 15.42 -1.46
C ALA A 323 20.13 15.06 -0.04
N ARG A 324 20.83 15.46 1.03
CA ARG A 324 20.54 15.10 2.42
C ARG A 324 19.60 16.09 3.09
N TYR A 325 18.41 16.24 2.58
CA TYR A 325 17.38 17.05 3.23
C TYR A 325 16.15 16.22 3.61
N PHE A 326 15.27 16.79 4.41
CA PHE A 326 14.13 16.07 4.97
C PHE A 326 13.26 15.38 3.91
N GLY A 327 13.04 16.01 2.76
CA GLY A 327 12.23 15.46 1.66
C GLY A 327 12.74 14.11 1.15
N ASN A 328 14.07 13.91 1.08
CA ASN A 328 14.68 12.63 0.70
C ASN A 328 14.86 11.69 1.90
N THR A 329 15.20 12.25 3.07
CA THR A 329 15.47 11.47 4.27
C THR A 329 14.23 10.77 4.82
N ALA A 330 13.07 11.44 4.84
CA ALA A 330 11.86 10.90 5.41
C ALA A 330 11.35 9.64 4.66
N PRO A 331 11.22 9.64 3.31
CA PRO A 331 10.85 8.43 2.58
C PRO A 331 11.86 7.29 2.76
N LEU A 332 13.16 7.60 2.74
CA LEU A 332 14.20 6.60 2.96
C LEU A 332 14.09 5.95 4.35
N LEU A 333 13.88 6.77 5.38
CA LEU A 333 13.74 6.29 6.77
C LEU A 333 12.52 5.39 6.93
N VAL A 334 11.37 5.76 6.35
CA VAL A 334 10.16 4.94 6.42
C VAL A 334 10.34 3.64 5.66
N ALA A 335 10.92 3.70 4.46
CA ALA A 335 11.20 2.50 3.66
C ALA A 335 12.15 1.55 4.39
N ALA A 336 13.24 2.08 4.98
CA ALA A 336 14.19 1.29 5.76
C ALA A 336 13.53 0.67 7.00
N LEU A 337 12.64 1.40 7.69
CA LEU A 337 11.88 0.86 8.81
C LEU A 337 10.94 -0.27 8.36
N CYS A 338 10.23 -0.10 7.25
CA CYS A 338 9.37 -1.16 6.71
C CYS A 338 10.18 -2.41 6.34
N LEU A 339 11.34 -2.25 5.72
CA LEU A 339 12.23 -3.41 5.43
C LEU A 339 12.72 -4.07 6.71
N LEU A 340 13.12 -3.29 7.71
CA LEU A 340 13.58 -3.81 9.01
C LEU A 340 12.46 -4.60 9.70
N LEU A 341 11.23 -4.10 9.67
CA LEU A 341 10.07 -4.78 10.23
C LEU A 341 9.74 -6.05 9.44
N GLY A 342 9.78 -6.02 8.12
CA GLY A 342 9.59 -7.21 7.28
C GLY A 342 10.63 -8.29 7.56
N PHE A 343 11.86 -7.86 7.81
CA PHE A 343 12.96 -8.75 8.18
C PHE A 343 12.81 -9.34 9.59
N ALA A 344 12.34 -8.51 10.54
CA ALA A 344 12.14 -8.92 11.92
C ALA A 344 10.85 -9.71 12.16
N SER A 345 9.91 -9.69 11.21
CA SER A 345 8.60 -10.36 11.30
C SER A 345 8.42 -11.39 10.18
N PRO A 346 9.11 -12.54 10.23
CA PRO A 346 9.13 -13.51 9.14
C PRO A 346 7.80 -14.28 8.96
N HIS A 347 6.76 -13.96 9.71
CA HIS A 347 5.48 -14.65 9.64
C HIS A 347 4.61 -14.25 8.45
N TYR A 348 4.97 -13.17 7.74
CA TYR A 348 4.26 -12.75 6.54
C TYR A 348 4.77 -13.49 5.31
N GLN A 349 3.89 -14.24 4.65
CA GLN A 349 4.16 -14.85 3.36
C GLN A 349 3.94 -13.80 2.26
N GLY A 350 4.88 -13.70 1.32
CA GLY A 350 4.81 -12.75 0.22
C GLY A 350 5.61 -11.46 0.47
N LEU A 351 5.26 -10.38 -0.26
CA LEU A 351 6.03 -9.13 -0.19
C LEU A 351 5.86 -8.35 1.13
N GLY A 352 4.83 -8.64 1.92
CA GLY A 352 4.62 -8.10 3.25
C GLY A 352 4.97 -6.61 3.39
N PHE A 353 5.81 -6.29 4.36
CA PHE A 353 6.32 -4.92 4.55
C PHE A 353 7.15 -4.39 3.39
N GLN A 354 7.71 -5.25 2.54
CA GLN A 354 8.47 -4.85 1.34
C GLN A 354 7.54 -4.12 0.36
N LEU A 355 6.31 -4.60 0.16
CA LEU A 355 5.33 -3.92 -0.67
C LEU A 355 4.99 -2.52 -0.15
N VAL A 356 4.87 -2.38 1.17
CA VAL A 356 4.64 -1.08 1.83
C VAL A 356 5.85 -0.16 1.66
N ALA A 357 7.07 -0.71 1.65
CA ALA A 357 8.31 0.06 1.47
C ALA A 357 8.48 0.62 0.04
N LEU A 358 8.00 -0.11 -0.99
CA LEU A 358 8.21 0.25 -2.40
C LEU A 358 7.80 1.69 -2.74
N PRO A 359 6.59 2.18 -2.40
CA PRO A 359 6.18 3.56 -2.70
C PRO A 359 7.13 4.60 -2.09
N PHE A 360 7.64 4.35 -0.90
CA PHE A 360 8.59 5.27 -0.25
C PHE A 360 9.95 5.25 -0.94
N PHE A 361 10.44 4.08 -1.41
CA PHE A 361 11.64 4.01 -2.23
C PHE A 361 11.47 4.72 -3.56
N PHE A 362 10.31 4.63 -4.21
CA PHE A 362 10.06 5.37 -5.45
C PHE A 362 10.11 6.88 -5.22
N VAL A 363 9.57 7.38 -4.10
CA VAL A 363 9.66 8.80 -3.72
C VAL A 363 11.12 9.19 -3.46
N PHE A 364 11.89 8.38 -2.73
CA PHE A 364 13.30 8.63 -2.45
C PHE A 364 14.15 8.68 -3.73
N VAL A 365 14.03 7.66 -4.59
CA VAL A 365 14.77 7.58 -5.86
C VAL A 365 14.40 8.76 -6.76
N ALA A 366 13.12 9.11 -6.83
CA ALA A 366 12.65 10.25 -7.60
C ALA A 366 13.21 11.58 -7.08
N GLY A 367 13.32 11.75 -5.77
CA GLY A 367 13.90 12.93 -5.15
C GLY A 367 15.37 13.10 -5.50
N VAL A 368 16.18 12.06 -5.29
CA VAL A 368 17.61 12.08 -5.65
C VAL A 368 17.79 12.29 -7.15
N SER A 369 16.95 11.66 -7.99
CA SER A 369 16.99 11.84 -9.44
C SER A 369 16.62 13.26 -9.84
N ALA A 370 15.65 13.88 -9.18
CA ALA A 370 15.27 15.28 -9.44
C ALA A 370 16.40 16.24 -9.06
N ASP A 371 17.09 16.00 -7.92
CA ASP A 371 18.26 16.78 -7.53
C ASP A 371 19.40 16.66 -8.57
N LEU A 372 19.64 15.47 -9.12
CA LEU A 372 20.62 15.26 -10.17
C LEU A 372 20.27 16.01 -11.47
N LEU A 373 18.99 16.16 -11.79
CA LEU A 373 18.53 16.95 -12.94
C LEU A 373 18.77 18.47 -12.80
N GLU A 374 19.06 18.94 -11.59
CA GLU A 374 19.45 20.34 -11.35
C GLU A 374 20.96 20.60 -11.50
N THR A 375 21.76 19.57 -11.80
CA THR A 375 23.20 19.69 -12.02
C THR A 375 23.52 20.30 -13.39
N PRO A 376 24.75 20.83 -13.60
CA PRO A 376 25.17 21.35 -14.91
C PRO A 376 25.03 20.35 -16.06
N ASN A 377 25.16 19.04 -15.77
CA ASN A 377 25.07 17.96 -16.73
C ASN A 377 23.63 17.45 -16.94
N ARG A 378 22.64 18.31 -16.70
CA ARG A 378 21.20 17.97 -16.73
C ARG A 378 20.75 17.22 -17.99
N ALA A 379 21.29 17.56 -19.15
CA ALA A 379 20.91 16.94 -20.43
C ALA A 379 21.33 15.46 -20.48
N LEU A 380 22.55 15.15 -20.05
CA LEU A 380 23.04 13.77 -19.97
C LEU A 380 22.26 12.97 -18.92
N VAL A 381 22.09 13.55 -17.73
CA VAL A 381 21.32 12.92 -16.65
C VAL A 381 19.87 12.65 -17.09
N ALA A 382 19.24 13.62 -17.74
CA ALA A 382 17.87 13.45 -18.27
C ALA A 382 17.80 12.34 -19.32
N ALA A 383 18.77 12.29 -20.24
CA ALA A 383 18.84 11.23 -21.25
C ALA A 383 19.04 9.85 -20.62
N CYS A 384 19.91 9.73 -19.61
CA CYS A 384 20.11 8.48 -18.87
C CYS A 384 18.85 8.06 -18.13
N ILE A 385 18.21 8.95 -17.36
CA ILE A 385 16.99 8.64 -16.61
C ILE A 385 15.87 8.24 -17.57
N PHE A 386 15.65 9.02 -18.64
CA PHE A 386 14.62 8.71 -19.63
C PHE A 386 14.89 7.37 -20.32
N GLY A 387 16.12 7.10 -20.71
CA GLY A 387 16.51 5.82 -21.33
C GLY A 387 16.27 4.64 -20.39
N LEU A 388 16.69 4.75 -19.12
CA LEU A 388 16.48 3.69 -18.12
C LEU A 388 15.01 3.46 -17.81
N LEU A 389 14.21 4.52 -17.63
CA LEU A 389 12.78 4.39 -17.38
C LEU A 389 12.03 3.81 -18.58
N SER A 390 12.43 4.20 -19.81
CA SER A 390 11.84 3.64 -21.03
C SER A 390 12.19 2.15 -21.20
N ALA A 391 13.45 1.79 -20.98
CA ALA A 391 13.89 0.40 -21.02
C ALA A 391 13.18 -0.44 -19.95
N TYR A 392 13.02 0.10 -18.75
CA TYR A 392 12.28 -0.55 -17.67
C TYR A 392 10.81 -0.76 -18.02
N GLY A 393 10.14 0.27 -18.57
CA GLY A 393 8.75 0.16 -19.00
C GLY A 393 8.56 -0.90 -20.09
N LEU A 394 9.42 -0.90 -21.11
CA LEU A 394 9.39 -1.89 -22.18
C LEU A 394 9.66 -3.32 -21.67
N TRP A 395 10.63 -3.45 -20.76
CA TRP A 395 10.91 -4.74 -20.12
C TRP A 395 9.71 -5.24 -19.32
N SER A 396 9.12 -4.40 -18.45
CA SER A 396 7.96 -4.77 -17.64
C SER A 396 6.77 -5.20 -18.51
N LEU A 397 6.49 -4.46 -19.59
CA LEU A 397 5.44 -4.83 -20.53
C LEU A 397 5.75 -6.16 -21.25
N SER A 398 7.02 -6.40 -21.60
CA SER A 398 7.42 -7.67 -22.24
C SER A 398 7.24 -8.86 -21.32
N GLU A 399 7.58 -8.71 -20.02
CA GLU A 399 7.35 -9.75 -19.01
C GLU A 399 5.86 -10.03 -18.78
N LEU A 400 5.05 -8.97 -18.76
CA LEU A 400 3.60 -9.12 -18.67
C LEU A 400 3.04 -9.93 -19.84
N VAL A 401 3.50 -9.66 -21.07
CA VAL A 401 3.09 -10.40 -22.28
C VAL A 401 3.61 -11.85 -22.25
N ARG A 402 4.86 -12.08 -21.86
CA ARG A 402 5.45 -13.43 -21.73
C ARG A 402 4.72 -14.26 -20.68
N ALA A 403 4.49 -13.71 -19.51
CA ALA A 403 3.65 -14.35 -18.52
C ALA A 403 2.26 -14.68 -19.11
N GLY A 404 1.81 -13.95 -20.14
CA GLY A 404 0.63 -14.16 -20.95
C GLY A 404 0.68 -15.29 -21.95
N ALA A 405 1.83 -15.63 -22.43
CA ALA A 405 1.99 -16.66 -23.47
C ALA A 405 2.31 -18.06 -22.90
N ALA A 406 2.65 -18.14 -21.60
CA ALA A 406 3.10 -19.40 -20.98
C ALA A 406 1.97 -20.29 -20.42
N HIS A 407 0.72 -19.87 -20.55
CA HIS A 407 -0.50 -20.61 -20.22
C HIS A 407 -1.45 -20.63 -21.43
#